data_438a5a23f3b38c512cbb5c61bdba140a
#
_entry.id   438a5a23f3b38c512cbb5c61bdba140a
#
_cell.length_a   1.000
_cell.length_b   1.000
_cell.length_c   1.000
_cell.angle_alpha   90.00
_cell.angle_beta   90.00
_cell.angle_gamma   90.00
#
_symmetry.space_group_name_H-M   'P 1'
#
loop_
_entity.id
_entity.type
_entity.pdbx_description
1 polymer ?
#
loop_
_entity_poly.entity_id
_entity_poly.type
_entity_poly.pdbx_seq_one_letter_code
_entity_poly.pdbx_strand_id
1 'polypeptide(L)'
;QMLQFTIWQKPLEECGFADHKEALNIFKENPNMLAEFIELLKYRYEEIDFIDESTDLGFDCPLDVYCTYSRDQILVAMDYMKPATVREGVKYLEDKNTDIFFVTLNKSEKHYSPTTMYEDYSINNMLFHWQSQSTTSESSPTGQRYINHKARNSQVLLFVREQKTDMLGAMPYTFLGKAEYISHKGSKPMSIVWKLEKSTPAKYLKKPSVN
;
A
#
# COMPACT_ATOMS: atom_id res chain seq x y z
N GLN A 1 12.82 1.90 -12.04
CA GLN A 1 12.39 0.60 -11.51
C GLN A 1 10.87 0.43 -11.50
N MET A 2 10.07 1.21 -10.75
CA MET A 2 8.60 1.12 -10.71
C MET A 2 7.95 1.15 -12.10
N LEU A 3 8.27 2.15 -12.92
CA LEU A 3 7.72 2.28 -14.26
C LEU A 3 8.10 1.10 -15.16
N GLN A 4 9.36 0.69 -15.14
CA GLN A 4 9.83 -0.49 -15.87
C GLN A 4 9.03 -1.73 -15.43
N PHE A 5 8.92 -2.01 -14.13
CA PHE A 5 8.16 -3.17 -13.65
C PHE A 5 6.66 -3.08 -13.98
N THR A 6 6.06 -1.89 -13.93
CA THR A 6 4.66 -1.69 -14.32
C THR A 6 4.40 -2.11 -15.77
N ILE A 7 5.36 -1.86 -16.66
CA ILE A 7 5.23 -2.15 -18.09
C ILE A 7 5.54 -3.63 -18.38
N TRP A 8 6.66 -4.14 -17.90
CA TRP A 8 7.14 -5.50 -18.24
C TRP A 8 6.67 -6.59 -17.27
N GLN A 9 6.19 -6.23 -16.09
CA GLN A 9 5.76 -7.16 -15.03
C GLN A 9 6.84 -8.17 -14.61
N LYS A 10 8.11 -7.79 -14.79
CA LYS A 10 9.29 -8.61 -14.49
C LYS A 10 10.42 -7.72 -13.96
N PRO A 11 11.30 -8.27 -13.09
CA PRO A 11 12.54 -7.62 -12.72
C PRO A 11 13.41 -7.36 -13.95
N LEU A 12 14.30 -6.38 -13.86
CA LEU A 12 15.14 -5.96 -14.99
C LEU A 12 16.00 -7.11 -15.55
N GLU A 13 16.55 -7.92 -14.65
CA GLU A 13 17.43 -9.07 -14.97
C GLU A 13 16.72 -10.12 -15.84
N GLU A 14 15.38 -10.22 -15.74
CA GLU A 14 14.57 -11.13 -16.54
C GLU A 14 14.11 -10.55 -17.88
N CYS A 15 14.33 -9.23 -18.09
CA CYS A 15 13.90 -8.52 -19.28
C CYS A 15 14.98 -8.46 -20.37
N GLY A 16 16.25 -8.77 -20.03
CA GLY A 16 17.37 -8.72 -20.96
C GLY A 16 17.88 -7.31 -21.29
N PHE A 17 17.51 -6.29 -20.50
CA PHE A 17 18.00 -4.93 -20.63
C PHE A 17 19.16 -4.67 -19.67
N ALA A 18 20.12 -3.85 -20.06
CA ALA A 18 21.28 -3.50 -19.23
C ALA A 18 20.88 -2.58 -18.06
N ASP A 19 19.92 -1.70 -18.26
CA ASP A 19 19.39 -0.80 -17.22
C ASP A 19 17.93 -0.41 -17.46
N HIS A 20 17.33 0.27 -16.48
CA HIS A 20 15.93 0.72 -16.56
C HIS A 20 15.72 1.76 -17.66
N LYS A 21 16.76 2.49 -18.06
CA LYS A 21 16.71 3.51 -19.11
C LYS A 21 16.62 2.88 -20.48
N GLU A 22 17.39 1.81 -20.70
CA GLU A 22 17.31 0.99 -21.92
C GLU A 22 15.93 0.36 -22.05
N ALA A 23 15.42 -0.23 -20.97
CA ALA A 23 14.07 -0.79 -20.96
C ALA A 23 12.99 0.21 -21.38
N LEU A 24 13.10 1.48 -21.00
CA LEU A 24 12.13 2.52 -21.37
C LEU A 24 12.39 3.09 -22.77
N ASN A 25 13.63 3.03 -23.27
CA ASN A 25 13.96 3.54 -24.59
C ASN A 25 13.28 2.76 -25.74
N ILE A 26 12.83 1.53 -25.50
CA ILE A 26 12.10 0.73 -26.51
C ILE A 26 10.84 1.43 -27.02
N PHE A 27 10.23 2.32 -26.22
CA PHE A 27 9.10 3.13 -26.69
C PHE A 27 9.43 4.04 -27.86
N LYS A 28 10.72 4.42 -28.03
CA LYS A 28 11.17 5.24 -29.16
C LYS A 28 11.13 4.50 -30.50
N GLU A 29 11.09 3.17 -30.47
CA GLU A 29 10.98 2.35 -31.66
C GLU A 29 9.56 2.37 -32.26
N ASN A 30 8.57 2.75 -31.43
CA ASN A 30 7.19 2.95 -31.86
C ASN A 30 6.70 4.37 -31.48
N PRO A 31 6.90 5.37 -32.35
CA PRO A 31 6.55 6.76 -32.06
C PRO A 31 5.06 6.97 -31.73
N ASN A 32 4.16 6.22 -32.34
CA ASN A 32 2.73 6.33 -32.06
C ASN A 32 2.42 5.84 -30.66
N MET A 33 2.96 4.70 -30.26
CA MET A 33 2.80 4.17 -28.89
C MET A 33 3.39 5.12 -27.86
N LEU A 34 4.54 5.72 -28.14
CA LEU A 34 5.15 6.72 -27.27
C LEU A 34 4.26 7.95 -27.11
N ALA A 35 3.67 8.45 -28.21
CA ALA A 35 2.76 9.59 -28.18
C ALA A 35 1.52 9.31 -27.31
N GLU A 36 0.85 8.19 -27.53
CA GLU A 36 -0.30 7.75 -26.72
C GLU A 36 0.06 7.63 -25.23
N PHE A 37 1.23 7.07 -24.95
CA PHE A 37 1.69 6.91 -23.55
C PHE A 37 1.94 8.28 -22.90
N ILE A 38 2.54 9.24 -23.62
CA ILE A 38 2.77 10.59 -23.12
C ILE A 38 1.44 11.31 -22.87
N GLU A 39 0.47 11.20 -23.78
CA GLU A 39 -0.86 11.80 -23.60
C GLU A 39 -1.60 11.20 -22.40
N LEU A 40 -1.51 9.87 -22.20
CA LEU A 40 -2.07 9.23 -21.02
C LEU A 40 -1.43 9.75 -19.72
N LEU A 41 -0.11 9.93 -19.69
CA LEU A 41 0.58 10.48 -18.52
C LEU A 41 0.18 11.93 -18.25
N LYS A 42 0.03 12.76 -19.29
CA LYS A 42 -0.45 14.15 -19.16
C LYS A 42 -1.86 14.18 -18.60
N TYR A 43 -2.77 13.40 -19.17
CA TYR A 43 -4.14 13.29 -18.69
C TYR A 43 -4.19 12.90 -17.21
N ARG A 44 -3.42 11.87 -16.82
CA ARG A 44 -3.36 11.42 -15.41
C ARG A 44 -2.76 12.47 -14.48
N TYR A 45 -1.81 13.27 -14.97
CA TYR A 45 -1.23 14.37 -14.20
C TYR A 45 -2.23 15.50 -13.98
N GLU A 46 -3.05 15.84 -14.98
CA GLU A 46 -4.10 16.86 -14.86
C GLU A 46 -5.27 16.43 -13.95
N GLU A 47 -5.49 15.13 -13.80
CA GLU A 47 -6.51 14.56 -12.89
C GLU A 47 -6.08 14.54 -11.41
N ILE A 48 -4.86 14.99 -11.08
CA ILE A 48 -4.41 15.05 -9.69
C ILE A 48 -5.11 16.24 -9.00
N ASP A 49 -5.98 15.91 -8.03
CA ASP A 49 -6.79 16.88 -7.27
C ASP A 49 -6.38 16.99 -5.79
N PHE A 50 -5.20 16.50 -5.43
CA PHE A 50 -4.67 16.50 -4.08
C PHE A 50 -3.22 17.00 -4.07
N ILE A 51 -2.79 17.46 -2.89
CA ILE A 51 -1.38 17.77 -2.63
C ILE A 51 -0.74 16.51 -2.04
N ASP A 52 0.25 15.97 -2.74
CA ASP A 52 1.10 14.91 -2.23
C ASP A 52 2.02 15.44 -1.13
N GLU A 53 2.40 14.57 -0.21
CA GLU A 53 3.32 14.88 0.87
C GLU A 53 4.42 13.83 0.91
N SER A 54 5.67 14.27 0.88
CA SER A 54 6.80 13.37 1.11
C SER A 54 6.83 12.86 2.55
N THR A 55 7.36 11.68 2.76
CA THR A 55 7.60 11.11 4.09
C THR A 55 9.00 10.52 4.14
N ASP A 56 9.72 10.81 5.21
CA ASP A 56 11.04 10.22 5.45
C ASP A 56 10.86 8.79 6.00
N LEU A 57 11.21 7.80 5.21
CA LEU A 57 11.17 6.38 5.58
C LEU A 57 12.53 5.88 6.09
N GLY A 58 13.56 6.72 6.12
CA GLY A 58 14.93 6.31 6.47
C GLY A 58 15.65 5.53 5.36
N PHE A 59 15.03 5.39 4.19
CA PHE A 59 15.60 4.82 2.97
C PHE A 59 14.99 5.51 1.74
N ASP A 60 15.67 5.42 0.61
CA ASP A 60 15.17 5.98 -0.65
C ASP A 60 13.91 5.24 -1.12
N CYS A 61 12.80 5.97 -1.25
CA CYS A 61 11.53 5.42 -1.64
C CYS A 61 10.70 6.49 -2.38
N PRO A 62 10.28 6.23 -3.63
CA PRO A 62 9.57 7.19 -4.46
C PRO A 62 8.05 7.24 -4.19
N LEU A 63 7.60 6.85 -3.00
CA LEU A 63 6.19 6.83 -2.64
C LEU A 63 5.84 8.05 -1.79
N ASP A 64 4.93 8.87 -2.29
CA ASP A 64 4.41 10.05 -1.59
C ASP A 64 3.05 9.76 -0.95
N VAL A 65 2.82 10.36 0.23
CA VAL A 65 1.56 10.24 0.96
C VAL A 65 0.43 10.86 0.12
N TYR A 66 -0.73 10.24 0.16
CA TYR A 66 -1.96 10.52 -0.59
C TYR A 66 -1.94 10.08 -2.06
N CYS A 67 -0.78 9.78 -2.63
CA CYS A 67 -0.69 9.17 -3.95
C CYS A 67 -1.23 7.73 -3.97
N THR A 68 -1.67 7.28 -5.14
CA THR A 68 -2.25 5.95 -5.34
C THR A 68 -1.31 5.05 -6.14
N TYR A 69 -1.18 3.81 -5.69
CA TYR A 69 -0.27 2.83 -6.28
C TYR A 69 -0.92 1.44 -6.33
N SER A 70 -0.59 0.65 -7.33
CA SER A 70 -0.89 -0.78 -7.29
C SER A 70 -0.05 -1.47 -6.21
N ARG A 71 -0.47 -2.66 -5.76
CA ARG A 71 0.33 -3.46 -4.81
C ARG A 71 1.75 -3.71 -5.33
N ASP A 72 1.86 -4.03 -6.61
CA ASP A 72 3.15 -4.37 -7.22
C ASP A 72 4.07 -3.15 -7.27
N GLN A 73 3.53 -1.96 -7.61
CA GLN A 73 4.28 -0.71 -7.55
C GLN A 73 4.81 -0.42 -6.15
N ILE A 74 3.98 -0.61 -5.10
CA ILE A 74 4.39 -0.39 -3.71
C ILE A 74 5.54 -1.32 -3.33
N LEU A 75 5.43 -2.61 -3.63
CA LEU A 75 6.45 -3.60 -3.28
C LEU A 75 7.75 -3.37 -4.04
N VAL A 76 7.67 -3.08 -5.34
CA VAL A 76 8.82 -2.80 -6.20
C VAL A 76 9.51 -1.47 -5.83
N ALA A 77 8.74 -0.46 -5.41
CA ALA A 77 9.29 0.79 -4.90
C ALA A 77 10.17 0.59 -3.65
N MET A 78 9.91 -0.49 -2.92
CA MET A 78 10.66 -0.91 -1.74
C MET A 78 11.63 -2.07 -2.02
N ASP A 79 12.06 -2.24 -3.27
CA ASP A 79 13.01 -3.25 -3.77
C ASP A 79 12.55 -4.71 -3.60
N TYR A 80 11.26 -4.95 -3.35
CA TYR A 80 10.72 -6.30 -3.31
C TYR A 80 10.26 -6.77 -4.69
N MET A 81 11.14 -7.50 -5.41
CA MET A 81 10.98 -7.85 -6.82
C MET A 81 10.11 -9.09 -7.11
N LYS A 82 9.46 -9.66 -6.09
CA LYS A 82 8.56 -10.83 -6.23
C LYS A 82 7.14 -10.53 -5.76
N PRO A 83 6.48 -9.43 -6.22
CA PRO A 83 5.19 -8.99 -5.68
C PRO A 83 4.09 -10.04 -5.79
N ALA A 84 4.09 -10.87 -6.82
CA ALA A 84 3.13 -11.97 -7.01
C ALA A 84 3.13 -13.00 -5.87
N THR A 85 4.19 -13.08 -5.08
CA THR A 85 4.27 -13.97 -3.91
C THR A 85 3.52 -13.43 -2.68
N VAL A 86 3.21 -12.12 -2.65
CA VAL A 86 2.48 -11.48 -1.56
C VAL A 86 0.99 -11.62 -1.78
N ARG A 87 0.36 -12.57 -1.07
CA ARG A 87 -1.08 -12.84 -1.17
C ARG A 87 -1.88 -12.26 -0.02
N GLU A 88 -1.22 -11.98 1.09
CA GLU A 88 -1.84 -11.47 2.32
C GLU A 88 -1.95 -9.94 2.34
N GLY A 89 -2.75 -9.42 3.27
CA GLY A 89 -2.90 -7.98 3.52
C GLY A 89 -1.71 -7.34 4.26
N VAL A 90 -0.65 -8.10 4.52
CA VAL A 90 0.56 -7.62 5.21
C VAL A 90 1.80 -8.20 4.56
N LYS A 91 2.85 -7.39 4.44
CA LYS A 91 4.20 -7.82 4.09
C LYS A 91 5.22 -7.17 5.02
N TYR A 92 6.02 -7.97 5.70
CA TYR A 92 7.19 -7.49 6.42
C TYR A 92 8.42 -7.57 5.52
N LEU A 93 9.14 -6.45 5.41
CA LEU A 93 10.42 -6.33 4.71
C LEU A 93 11.52 -6.27 5.79
N GLU A 94 12.25 -7.39 5.94
CA GLU A 94 13.27 -7.53 6.99
C GLU A 94 14.44 -6.57 6.78
N ASP A 95 14.89 -6.41 5.54
CA ASP A 95 15.99 -5.53 5.14
C ASP A 95 15.72 -4.05 5.43
N LYS A 96 14.44 -3.64 5.44
CA LYS A 96 13.98 -2.28 5.73
C LYS A 96 13.33 -2.15 7.11
N ASN A 97 13.26 -3.23 7.86
CA ASN A 97 12.57 -3.29 9.17
C ASN A 97 11.16 -2.65 9.11
N THR A 98 10.41 -2.93 8.04
CA THR A 98 9.16 -2.24 7.69
C THR A 98 8.02 -3.22 7.46
N ASP A 99 6.90 -3.03 8.14
CA ASP A 99 5.63 -3.70 7.86
C ASP A 99 4.78 -2.86 6.90
N ILE A 100 4.34 -3.45 5.80
CA ILE A 100 3.43 -2.84 4.83
C ILE A 100 2.04 -3.43 5.03
N PHE A 101 1.05 -2.58 5.32
CA PHE A 101 -0.35 -2.97 5.48
C PHE A 101 -1.16 -2.59 4.26
N PHE A 102 -1.76 -3.58 3.59
CA PHE A 102 -2.67 -3.43 2.46
C PHE A 102 -4.10 -3.61 2.95
N VAL A 103 -4.80 -2.51 3.18
CA VAL A 103 -6.14 -2.50 3.77
C VAL A 103 -7.21 -2.25 2.71
N THR A 104 -8.26 -3.06 2.72
CA THR A 104 -9.48 -2.84 1.95
C THR A 104 -10.63 -2.57 2.92
N LEU A 105 -11.26 -1.38 2.84
CA LEU A 105 -12.28 -0.94 3.79
C LEU A 105 -13.61 -1.69 3.59
N ASN A 106 -14.11 -1.71 2.36
CA ASN A 106 -15.38 -2.35 2.02
C ASN A 106 -15.12 -3.78 1.51
N LYS A 107 -15.18 -4.73 2.42
CA LYS A 107 -14.99 -6.16 2.10
C LYS A 107 -16.36 -6.77 1.78
N SER A 108 -16.48 -7.40 0.62
CA SER A 108 -17.69 -8.12 0.22
C SER A 108 -17.47 -9.63 0.33
N GLU A 109 -18.49 -10.39 0.63
CA GLU A 109 -18.46 -11.86 0.68
C GLU A 109 -18.00 -12.50 -0.64
N LYS A 110 -18.19 -11.79 -1.76
CA LYS A 110 -17.69 -12.25 -3.08
C LYS A 110 -16.17 -12.42 -3.12
N HIS A 111 -15.42 -11.65 -2.33
CA HIS A 111 -13.96 -11.58 -2.39
C HIS A 111 -13.25 -12.02 -1.11
N TYR A 112 -14.00 -12.19 -0.02
CA TYR A 112 -13.45 -12.50 1.30
C TYR A 112 -14.27 -13.60 1.98
N SER A 113 -13.56 -14.53 2.63
CA SER A 113 -14.21 -15.52 3.48
C SER A 113 -14.63 -14.89 4.81
N PRO A 114 -15.57 -15.50 5.56
CA PRO A 114 -15.98 -15.00 6.89
C PRO A 114 -14.79 -14.77 7.84
N THR A 115 -13.75 -15.57 7.73
CA THR A 115 -12.52 -15.45 8.57
C THR A 115 -11.59 -14.31 8.16
N THR A 116 -11.81 -13.68 7.00
CA THR A 116 -11.02 -12.55 6.48
C THR A 116 -11.82 -11.27 6.34
N MET A 117 -13.08 -11.26 6.79
CA MET A 117 -13.96 -10.09 6.87
C MET A 117 -13.61 -9.23 8.10
N TYR A 118 -12.37 -8.75 8.17
CA TYR A 118 -11.92 -7.87 9.25
C TYR A 118 -12.59 -6.49 9.18
N GLU A 119 -12.87 -5.91 10.34
CA GLU A 119 -13.41 -4.55 10.43
C GLU A 119 -12.25 -3.55 10.48
N ASP A 120 -11.89 -2.99 9.32
CA ASP A 120 -10.88 -1.94 9.21
C ASP A 120 -11.56 -0.61 8.90
N TYR A 121 -11.25 0.45 9.65
CA TYR A 121 -11.87 1.76 9.44
C TYR A 121 -11.08 2.90 10.09
N SER A 122 -11.24 4.11 9.57
CA SER A 122 -10.77 5.33 10.24
C SER A 122 -11.70 5.67 11.41
N ILE A 123 -11.16 5.70 12.62
CA ILE A 123 -11.90 6.13 13.82
C ILE A 123 -12.16 7.64 13.73
N ASN A 124 -11.14 8.39 13.33
CA ASN A 124 -11.17 9.82 13.01
C ASN A 124 -10.05 10.11 12.00
N ASN A 125 -9.74 11.38 11.76
CA ASN A 125 -8.72 11.77 10.79
C ASN A 125 -7.27 11.37 11.17
N MET A 126 -7.00 10.98 12.42
CA MET A 126 -5.67 10.61 12.90
C MET A 126 -5.58 9.18 13.44
N LEU A 127 -6.71 8.55 13.71
CA LEU A 127 -6.74 7.21 14.30
C LEU A 127 -7.40 6.22 13.36
N PHE A 128 -6.75 5.08 13.19
CA PHE A 128 -7.19 4.00 12.33
C PHE A 128 -7.31 2.68 13.10
N HIS A 129 -8.46 2.03 13.00
CA HIS A 129 -8.69 0.68 13.52
C HIS A 129 -8.34 -0.35 12.45
N TRP A 130 -7.53 -1.33 12.83
CA TRP A 130 -7.13 -2.43 11.96
C TRP A 130 -7.12 -3.76 12.70
N GLN A 131 -7.59 -4.81 12.04
CA GLN A 131 -7.51 -6.17 12.57
C GLN A 131 -6.37 -6.93 11.93
N SER A 132 -5.53 -7.55 12.78
CA SER A 132 -4.44 -8.40 12.33
C SER A 132 -4.96 -9.68 11.66
N GLN A 133 -4.04 -10.45 11.05
CA GLN A 133 -4.38 -11.79 10.57
C GLN A 133 -4.93 -12.65 11.72
N SER A 134 -5.85 -13.57 11.40
CA SER A 134 -6.55 -14.45 12.35
C SER A 134 -5.62 -15.30 13.24
N THR A 135 -4.40 -15.56 12.78
CA THR A 135 -3.39 -16.32 13.50
C THR A 135 -2.49 -15.49 14.41
N THR A 136 -2.53 -14.14 14.28
CA THR A 136 -1.66 -13.24 15.03
C THR A 136 -2.17 -13.05 16.45
N SER A 137 -1.36 -13.42 17.44
CA SER A 137 -1.61 -13.18 18.86
C SER A 137 -0.66 -12.13 19.42
N GLU A 138 -1.04 -11.53 20.55
CA GLU A 138 -0.18 -10.62 21.30
C GLU A 138 1.22 -11.23 21.56
N SER A 139 1.29 -12.50 21.96
CA SER A 139 2.54 -13.19 22.27
C SER A 139 3.30 -13.69 21.04
N SER A 140 2.72 -13.65 19.84
CA SER A 140 3.40 -14.09 18.62
C SER A 140 4.52 -13.11 18.21
N PRO A 141 5.58 -13.59 17.50
CA PRO A 141 6.63 -12.69 17.00
C PRO A 141 6.09 -11.50 16.19
N THR A 142 5.05 -11.74 15.37
CA THR A 142 4.38 -10.70 14.57
C THR A 142 3.63 -9.72 15.47
N GLY A 143 2.83 -10.19 16.44
CA GLY A 143 2.12 -9.32 17.38
C GLY A 143 3.08 -8.47 18.21
N GLN A 144 4.16 -9.07 18.71
CA GLN A 144 5.21 -8.36 19.45
C GLN A 144 5.97 -7.34 18.57
N ARG A 145 6.11 -7.58 17.26
CA ARG A 145 6.67 -6.59 16.33
C ARG A 145 5.74 -5.39 16.20
N TYR A 146 4.44 -5.59 16.07
CA TYR A 146 3.46 -4.49 15.99
C TYR A 146 3.43 -3.66 17.28
N ILE A 147 3.35 -4.31 18.43
CA ILE A 147 3.27 -3.62 19.73
C ILE A 147 4.55 -2.82 20.01
N ASN A 148 5.70 -3.42 19.75
CA ASN A 148 7.01 -2.87 20.12
C ASN A 148 7.73 -2.22 18.93
N HIS A 149 7.02 -1.82 17.85
CA HIS A 149 7.66 -1.35 16.63
C HIS A 149 8.60 -0.16 16.86
N LYS A 150 8.23 0.79 17.73
CA LYS A 150 9.09 1.92 18.11
C LYS A 150 10.37 1.48 18.82
N ALA A 151 10.26 0.60 19.82
CA ALA A 151 11.41 0.08 20.57
C ALA A 151 12.34 -0.75 19.67
N ARG A 152 11.81 -1.37 18.62
CA ARG A 152 12.57 -2.14 17.63
C ARG A 152 13.08 -1.29 16.46
N ASN A 153 12.83 0.01 16.49
CA ASN A 153 13.12 0.91 15.39
C ASN A 153 12.55 0.39 14.05
N SER A 154 11.39 -0.28 14.11
CA SER A 154 10.66 -0.70 12.92
C SER A 154 9.52 0.26 12.63
N GLN A 155 9.05 0.27 11.40
CA GLN A 155 7.96 1.15 10.98
C GLN A 155 6.82 0.36 10.36
N VAL A 156 5.63 0.95 10.42
CA VAL A 156 4.42 0.42 9.81
C VAL A 156 3.91 1.45 8.80
N LEU A 157 3.71 1.01 7.57
CA LEU A 157 3.19 1.83 6.48
C LEU A 157 1.78 1.38 6.11
N LEU A 158 0.85 2.33 6.06
CA LEU A 158 -0.56 2.05 5.80
C LEU A 158 -0.96 2.43 4.39
N PHE A 159 -1.45 1.46 3.64
CA PHE A 159 -2.00 1.61 2.29
C PHE A 159 -3.46 1.16 2.27
N VAL A 160 -4.37 2.05 1.85
CA VAL A 160 -5.81 1.83 1.98
C VAL A 160 -6.50 1.99 0.63
N ARG A 161 -7.47 1.13 0.34
CA ARG A 161 -8.42 1.27 -0.77
C ARG A 161 -9.84 1.04 -0.30
N GLU A 162 -10.82 1.59 -1.01
CA GLU A 162 -12.23 1.43 -0.65
C GLU A 162 -12.69 -0.01 -0.87
N GLN A 163 -12.42 -0.58 -2.02
CA GLN A 163 -12.84 -1.93 -2.41
C GLN A 163 -11.76 -2.65 -3.21
N LYS A 164 -11.91 -3.96 -3.38
CA LYS A 164 -10.88 -4.79 -4.04
C LYS A 164 -10.77 -4.52 -5.53
N THR A 165 -11.92 -4.37 -6.20
CA THR A 165 -12.03 -4.21 -7.65
C THR A 165 -13.09 -3.18 -7.99
N ASP A 166 -12.96 -2.55 -9.13
CA ASP A 166 -13.98 -1.74 -9.81
C ASP A 166 -14.20 -2.25 -11.24
N MET A 167 -14.79 -1.43 -12.10
CA MET A 167 -15.03 -1.80 -13.51
C MET A 167 -13.73 -1.91 -14.33
N LEU A 168 -12.65 -1.30 -13.90
CA LEU A 168 -11.35 -1.30 -14.56
C LEU A 168 -10.40 -2.39 -14.04
N GLY A 169 -10.82 -3.11 -12.97
CA GLY A 169 -10.02 -4.20 -12.40
C GLY A 169 -9.64 -3.99 -10.93
N ALA A 170 -8.41 -4.30 -10.54
CA ALA A 170 -7.96 -4.15 -9.17
C ALA A 170 -7.75 -2.67 -8.82
N MET A 171 -8.46 -2.18 -7.80
CA MET A 171 -8.28 -0.80 -7.34
C MET A 171 -6.91 -0.58 -6.71
N PRO A 172 -6.25 0.54 -7.00
CA PRO A 172 -5.00 0.92 -6.37
C PRO A 172 -5.23 1.28 -4.89
N TYR A 173 -4.14 1.32 -4.14
CA TYR A 173 -4.11 1.74 -2.73
C TYR A 173 -3.62 3.18 -2.62
N THR A 174 -4.25 3.97 -1.78
CA THR A 174 -3.73 5.28 -1.35
C THR A 174 -2.75 5.08 -0.21
N PHE A 175 -1.58 5.67 -0.29
CA PHE A 175 -0.61 5.68 0.80
C PHE A 175 -1.02 6.70 1.86
N LEU A 176 -1.23 6.26 3.10
CA LEU A 176 -1.58 7.12 4.23
C LEU A 176 -0.39 7.46 5.15
N GLY A 177 0.82 7.05 4.78
CA GLY A 177 2.03 7.34 5.55
C GLY A 177 2.31 6.32 6.65
N LYS A 178 3.11 6.74 7.63
CA LYS A 178 3.49 5.94 8.79
C LYS A 178 2.38 5.88 9.83
N ALA A 179 2.29 4.71 10.49
CA ALA A 179 1.35 4.46 11.57
C ALA A 179 2.08 4.03 12.85
N GLU A 180 1.67 4.58 13.97
CA GLU A 180 2.18 4.28 15.30
C GLU A 180 1.18 3.47 16.11
N TYR A 181 1.63 2.42 16.77
CA TYR A 181 0.82 1.64 17.67
C TYR A 181 0.36 2.47 18.87
N ILE A 182 -0.93 2.41 19.19
CA ILE A 182 -1.52 3.04 20.38
C ILE A 182 -1.98 2.00 21.39
N SER A 183 -2.83 1.07 20.96
CA SER A 183 -3.41 0.06 21.84
C SER A 183 -3.97 -1.10 21.03
N HIS A 184 -4.28 -2.19 21.69
CA HIS A 184 -5.02 -3.30 21.07
C HIS A 184 -5.99 -3.94 22.04
N LYS A 185 -6.92 -4.72 21.50
CA LYS A 185 -7.83 -5.62 22.21
C LYS A 185 -7.85 -6.97 21.52
N GLY A 186 -8.10 -8.00 22.30
CA GLY A 186 -8.23 -9.36 21.78
C GLY A 186 -6.93 -9.98 21.30
N SER A 187 -7.04 -11.21 20.82
CA SER A 187 -5.95 -12.03 20.31
C SER A 187 -6.52 -13.02 19.30
N LYS A 188 -5.88 -13.19 18.13
CA LYS A 188 -6.28 -14.13 17.06
C LYS A 188 -7.66 -13.87 16.48
N PRO A 189 -7.94 -12.69 15.91
CA PRO A 189 -7.03 -11.57 15.60
C PRO A 189 -6.90 -10.56 16.73
N MET A 190 -5.88 -9.70 16.64
CA MET A 190 -5.71 -8.51 17.45
C MET A 190 -6.43 -7.35 16.77
N SER A 191 -7.29 -6.64 17.49
CA SER A 191 -7.89 -5.37 17.06
C SER A 191 -7.01 -4.23 17.52
N ILE A 192 -6.27 -3.60 16.61
CA ILE A 192 -5.23 -2.62 16.93
C ILE A 192 -5.69 -1.22 16.50
N VAL A 193 -5.43 -0.24 17.36
CA VAL A 193 -5.57 1.19 17.05
C VAL A 193 -4.21 1.75 16.70
N TRP A 194 -4.12 2.32 15.51
CA TRP A 194 -2.94 2.99 14.98
C TRP A 194 -3.16 4.50 14.93
N LYS A 195 -2.15 5.28 15.28
CA LYS A 195 -2.11 6.73 15.06
C LYS A 195 -1.33 7.00 13.80
N LEU A 196 -1.94 7.71 12.87
CA LEU A 196 -1.28 8.11 11.62
C LEU A 196 -0.41 9.35 11.85
N GLU A 197 0.69 9.44 11.14
CA GLU A 197 1.54 10.63 11.10
C GLU A 197 0.84 11.79 10.38
N LYS A 198 0.08 11.47 9.35
CA LYS A 198 -0.68 12.42 8.51
C LYS A 198 -2.18 12.14 8.61
N SER A 199 -3.00 13.17 8.36
CA SER A 199 -4.45 13.03 8.46
C SER A 199 -5.02 12.15 7.34
N THR A 200 -6.00 11.32 7.68
CA THR A 200 -6.74 10.51 6.69
C THR A 200 -7.58 11.41 5.78
N PRO A 201 -7.49 11.27 4.44
CA PRO A 201 -8.37 11.98 3.52
C PRO A 201 -9.85 11.73 3.80
N ALA A 202 -10.69 12.76 3.60
CA ALA A 202 -12.11 12.72 3.92
C ALA A 202 -12.87 11.55 3.28
N LYS A 203 -12.45 11.10 2.09
CA LYS A 203 -13.05 9.95 1.39
C LYS A 203 -12.96 8.63 2.17
N TYR A 204 -11.99 8.48 3.07
CA TYR A 204 -11.80 7.29 3.90
C TYR A 204 -12.38 7.43 5.33
N LEU A 205 -12.90 8.59 5.67
CA LEU A 205 -13.58 8.77 6.95
C LEU A 205 -14.99 8.14 6.89
N LYS A 206 -15.39 7.44 7.93
CA LYS A 206 -16.80 6.97 8.04
C LYS A 206 -17.72 8.18 7.96
N LYS A 207 -18.64 8.19 7.02
CA LYS A 207 -19.76 9.16 7.05
C LYS A 207 -20.53 8.91 8.34
N PRO A 208 -20.91 9.96 9.11
CA PRO A 208 -21.82 9.80 10.24
C PRO A 208 -23.07 9.09 9.70
N SER A 209 -23.47 8.00 10.35
CA SER A 209 -24.80 7.43 10.09
C SER A 209 -25.83 8.52 10.44
N VAL A 210 -26.48 9.07 9.43
CA VAL A 210 -27.64 9.94 9.65
C VAL A 210 -28.76 8.98 10.09
N ASN A 211 -29.02 8.94 11.40
CA ASN A 211 -30.21 8.31 11.96
C ASN A 211 -31.44 9.17 11.66
#